data_7fa7c1ad194597e6cc654cbbbb811c80
#
_entry.id   7fa7c1ad194597e6cc654cbbbb811c80
#
_cell.length_a   1.000
_cell.length_b   1.000
_cell.length_c   1.000
_cell.angle_alpha   90.00
_cell.angle_beta   90.00
_cell.angle_gamma   90.00
#
_symmetry.space_group_name_H-M   'P 1'
#
loop_
_entity.id
_entity.type
_entity.pdbx_description
1 polymer ?
#
loop_
_entity_poly.entity_id
_entity_poly.type
_entity_poly.pdbx_seq_one_letter_code
_entity_poly.pdbx_strand_id
1 'polypeptide(L)'
;DPVWTGRADALLLWRNAPQSQPLFDFVNPETGDPAGVALDAADFQSGMAAGPRFALFRHTGDMGAIEFNYLRVQSFTASQTLPEEQFGYFDTQPHGLYCCGTAIPRDAATGTLTSSLQSAEVNRRFPTDGRLGWLMGFRWVEWNDALGLASLTALGAPFTNTYLSRTSNDLYGMQVGADSILYGLGRSFRVEGIGKAGIFYNDARQTSRFTTTEGAGQTLAVSTSVGQAAFVGELGVTGIYDITDRISIRAGYAIFWLGGLALAPAQYGSNMLCPENPIQGGTNTAGSVVVQGLSLGLEGRW
;
A
#
# COMPACT_ATOMS: atom_id res chain seq x y z
N ASP A 1 -10.67 27.26 28.35
CA ASP A 1 -10.33 26.57 27.08
C ASP A 1 -10.32 25.07 27.31
N PRO A 2 -10.79 24.26 26.35
CA PRO A 2 -10.79 22.81 26.48
C PRO A 2 -9.36 22.28 26.63
N VAL A 3 -9.17 21.36 27.58
CA VAL A 3 -7.86 20.70 27.82
C VAL A 3 -7.63 19.59 26.80
N TRP A 4 -8.71 18.98 26.32
CA TRP A 4 -8.65 17.87 25.40
C TRP A 4 -9.51 18.10 24.16
N THR A 5 -9.02 17.62 23.02
CA THR A 5 -9.77 17.50 21.77
C THR A 5 -9.60 16.08 21.25
N GLY A 6 -10.72 15.41 20.97
CA GLY A 6 -10.76 14.08 20.35
C GLY A 6 -11.37 14.16 18.96
N ARG A 7 -10.82 13.41 18.02
CA ARG A 7 -11.32 13.26 16.65
C ARG A 7 -11.50 11.79 16.32
N ALA A 8 -12.60 11.47 15.65
CA ALA A 8 -12.88 10.15 15.13
C ALA A 8 -13.40 10.28 13.71
N ASP A 9 -12.64 9.81 12.73
CA ASP A 9 -12.97 9.89 11.31
C ASP A 9 -13.07 8.47 10.71
N ALA A 10 -14.03 8.27 9.82
CA ALA A 10 -14.07 7.17 8.87
C ALA A 10 -13.33 7.60 7.62
N LEU A 11 -12.32 6.85 7.23
CA LEU A 11 -11.54 7.05 6.00
C LEU A 11 -12.12 6.18 4.89
N LEU A 12 -12.23 6.73 3.70
CA LEU A 12 -12.63 6.06 2.46
C LEU A 12 -11.52 6.33 1.45
N LEU A 13 -10.56 5.41 1.35
CA LEU A 13 -9.32 5.60 0.62
C LEU A 13 -9.19 4.63 -0.55
N TRP A 14 -8.45 5.03 -1.57
CA TRP A 14 -7.99 4.18 -2.66
C TRP A 14 -6.50 4.39 -2.90
N ARG A 15 -5.83 3.35 -3.35
CA ARG A 15 -4.41 3.40 -3.72
C ARG A 15 -4.30 3.57 -5.24
N ASN A 16 -3.19 4.17 -5.70
CA ASN A 16 -2.83 4.14 -7.11
C ASN A 16 -2.54 2.69 -7.57
N ALA A 17 -2.65 2.45 -8.88
CA ALA A 17 -2.18 1.21 -9.48
C ALA A 17 -0.68 1.00 -9.18
N PRO A 18 -0.21 -0.26 -9.07
CA PRO A 18 1.21 -0.57 -9.02
C PRO A 18 1.97 -0.04 -10.24
N GLN A 19 3.30 0.01 -10.14
CA GLN A 19 4.14 0.20 -11.31
C GLN A 19 3.98 -1.00 -12.25
N SER A 20 4.12 -0.74 -13.57
CA SER A 20 4.07 -1.77 -14.59
C SER A 20 5.11 -2.85 -14.32
N GLN A 21 4.67 -4.09 -14.27
CA GLN A 21 5.45 -5.30 -14.18
C GLN A 21 4.69 -6.38 -14.94
N PRO A 22 5.15 -6.81 -16.11
CA PRO A 22 4.53 -7.91 -16.84
C PRO A 22 4.49 -9.19 -16.00
N LEU A 23 3.32 -9.84 -15.94
CA LEU A 23 3.09 -11.06 -15.16
C LEU A 23 2.81 -12.25 -16.07
N PHE A 24 2.01 -12.05 -17.13
CA PHE A 24 1.72 -13.03 -18.16
C PHE A 24 1.79 -12.39 -19.52
N ASP A 25 2.33 -13.12 -20.51
CA ASP A 25 2.33 -12.76 -21.94
C ASP A 25 1.34 -13.64 -22.70
N PHE A 26 0.78 -13.11 -23.80
CA PHE A 26 0.04 -13.92 -24.78
C PHE A 26 0.99 -14.88 -25.51
N VAL A 27 0.46 -16.03 -25.90
CA VAL A 27 1.12 -16.96 -26.82
C VAL A 27 0.70 -16.64 -28.26
N ASN A 28 1.68 -16.48 -29.16
CA ASN A 28 1.39 -16.40 -30.59
C ASN A 28 0.95 -17.81 -31.08
N PRO A 29 -0.29 -17.98 -31.57
CA PRO A 29 -0.80 -19.29 -31.97
C PRO A 29 -0.08 -19.87 -33.21
N GLU A 30 0.61 -19.05 -34.01
CA GLU A 30 1.32 -19.53 -35.20
C GLU A 30 2.76 -19.95 -34.91
N THR A 31 3.45 -19.26 -34.01
CA THR A 31 4.88 -19.51 -33.72
C THR A 31 5.10 -20.16 -32.37
N GLY A 32 4.14 -20.04 -31.45
CA GLY A 32 4.28 -20.50 -30.06
C GLY A 32 5.14 -19.59 -29.18
N ASP A 33 5.52 -18.37 -29.69
CA ASP A 33 6.35 -17.42 -28.97
C ASP A 33 5.50 -16.39 -28.17
N PRO A 34 6.08 -15.67 -27.19
CA PRO A 34 5.41 -14.57 -26.53
C PRO A 34 5.01 -13.46 -27.52
N ALA A 35 3.76 -12.98 -27.45
CA ALA A 35 3.16 -12.03 -28.38
C ALA A 35 2.70 -10.71 -27.74
N GLY A 36 3.18 -10.40 -26.55
CA GLY A 36 2.85 -9.18 -25.83
C GLY A 36 2.18 -9.45 -24.48
N VAL A 37 2.09 -8.44 -23.64
CA VAL A 37 1.62 -8.55 -22.25
C VAL A 37 0.13 -8.86 -22.21
N ALA A 38 -0.25 -9.95 -21.56
CA ALA A 38 -1.63 -10.37 -21.33
C ALA A 38 -2.14 -9.88 -19.96
N LEU A 39 -1.27 -9.80 -18.96
CA LEU A 39 -1.57 -9.27 -17.62
C LEU A 39 -0.35 -8.53 -17.09
N ASP A 40 -0.56 -7.28 -16.69
CA ASP A 40 0.42 -6.43 -16.04
C ASP A 40 0.01 -6.12 -14.60
N ALA A 41 0.97 -5.90 -13.73
CA ALA A 41 0.69 -5.47 -12.35
C ALA A 41 -0.07 -4.14 -12.29
N ALA A 42 0.10 -3.26 -13.28
CA ALA A 42 -0.63 -2.00 -13.37
C ALA A 42 -2.14 -2.18 -13.64
N ASP A 43 -2.58 -3.36 -14.07
CA ASP A 43 -3.99 -3.67 -14.28
C ASP A 43 -4.75 -3.89 -12.96
N PHE A 44 -4.03 -4.08 -11.84
CA PHE A 44 -4.63 -4.25 -10.53
C PHE A 44 -5.05 -2.90 -9.92
N GLN A 45 -6.18 -2.38 -10.38
CA GLN A 45 -6.80 -1.19 -9.82
C GLN A 45 -7.65 -1.58 -8.61
N SER A 46 -7.17 -1.26 -7.42
CA SER A 46 -7.92 -1.56 -6.19
C SER A 46 -9.16 -0.67 -6.04
N GLY A 47 -10.23 -1.26 -5.55
CA GLY A 47 -11.39 -0.53 -5.11
C GLY A 47 -11.11 0.35 -3.88
N MET A 48 -12.13 1.08 -3.45
CA MET A 48 -12.10 1.89 -2.24
C MET A 48 -12.03 0.98 -1.00
N ALA A 49 -11.15 1.31 -0.07
CA ALA A 49 -11.03 0.66 1.23
C ALA A 49 -11.41 1.62 2.36
N ALA A 50 -12.09 1.09 3.37
CA ALA A 50 -12.52 1.87 4.52
C ALA A 50 -11.69 1.55 5.77
N GLY A 51 -11.55 2.55 6.65
CA GLY A 51 -10.88 2.35 7.93
C GLY A 51 -11.06 3.50 8.89
N PRO A 52 -10.81 3.31 10.19
CA PRO A 52 -10.90 4.36 11.19
C PRO A 52 -9.61 5.20 11.25
N ARG A 53 -9.77 6.46 11.64
CA ARG A 53 -8.72 7.36 12.11
C ARG A 53 -9.15 7.98 13.42
N PHE A 54 -8.28 7.94 14.42
CA PHE A 54 -8.49 8.56 15.72
C PHE A 54 -7.36 9.53 16.01
N ALA A 55 -7.69 10.71 16.55
CA ALA A 55 -6.70 11.65 17.03
C ALA A 55 -7.11 12.19 18.40
N LEU A 56 -6.14 12.36 19.29
CA LEU A 56 -6.30 12.93 20.61
C LEU A 56 -5.28 14.02 20.82
N PHE A 57 -5.74 15.20 21.20
CA PHE A 57 -4.93 16.37 21.47
C PHE A 57 -5.05 16.72 22.95
N ARG A 58 -3.91 16.89 23.61
CA ARG A 58 -3.82 17.49 24.93
C ARG A 58 -3.25 18.89 24.81
N HIS A 59 -4.07 19.88 25.04
CA HIS A 59 -3.65 21.28 25.02
C HIS A 59 -2.86 21.61 26.30
N THR A 60 -1.76 22.32 26.17
CA THR A 60 -0.82 22.68 27.26
C THR A 60 -0.70 24.20 27.42
N GLY A 61 -1.77 24.92 27.10
CA GLY A 61 -1.82 26.38 27.14
C GLY A 61 -0.81 27.01 26.16
N ASP A 62 -0.05 27.98 26.62
CA ASP A 62 0.92 28.71 25.80
C ASP A 62 2.03 27.82 25.21
N MET A 63 2.17 26.61 25.69
CA MET A 63 3.15 25.66 25.15
C MET A 63 2.65 24.85 23.95
N GLY A 64 1.38 25.02 23.49
CA GLY A 64 0.80 24.32 22.35
C GLY A 64 0.09 23.03 22.73
N ALA A 65 0.26 21.94 21.97
CA ALA A 65 -0.41 20.68 22.23
C ALA A 65 0.47 19.47 21.95
N ILE A 66 0.15 18.34 22.60
CA ILE A 66 0.63 17.01 22.25
C ILE A 66 -0.50 16.31 21.48
N GLU A 67 -0.19 15.75 20.32
CA GLU A 67 -1.13 15.01 19.47
C GLU A 67 -0.72 13.55 19.41
N PHE A 68 -1.69 12.66 19.61
CA PHE A 68 -1.62 11.24 19.28
C PHE A 68 -2.56 10.98 18.11
N ASN A 69 -2.11 10.28 17.08
CA ASN A 69 -2.93 9.94 15.94
C ASN A 69 -2.70 8.48 15.56
N TYR A 70 -3.79 7.78 15.23
CA TYR A 70 -3.77 6.40 14.76
C TYR A 70 -4.75 6.24 13.61
N LEU A 71 -4.31 5.55 12.55
CA LEU A 71 -5.19 5.15 11.45
C LEU A 71 -4.91 3.71 11.05
N ARG A 72 -5.93 3.04 10.54
CA ARG A 72 -5.82 1.71 9.97
C ARG A 72 -6.81 1.57 8.81
N VAL A 73 -6.30 1.15 7.65
CA VAL A 73 -7.11 0.81 6.49
C VAL A 73 -6.71 -0.58 6.04
N GLN A 74 -7.67 -1.49 6.00
CA GLN A 74 -7.46 -2.87 5.61
C GLN A 74 -8.02 -3.11 4.21
N SER A 75 -7.33 -3.97 3.45
CA SER A 75 -7.86 -4.60 2.24
C SER A 75 -8.17 -3.66 1.06
N PHE A 76 -7.15 -2.93 0.60
CA PHE A 76 -7.17 -2.54 -0.80
C PHE A 76 -7.03 -3.81 -1.64
N THR A 77 -8.07 -4.24 -2.33
CA THR A 77 -8.07 -5.51 -3.08
C THR A 77 -8.39 -5.25 -4.53
N ALA A 78 -7.61 -5.88 -5.42
CA ALA A 78 -7.87 -5.97 -6.84
C ALA A 78 -7.69 -7.41 -7.31
N SER A 79 -8.51 -7.85 -8.25
CA SER A 79 -8.41 -9.18 -8.86
C SER A 79 -8.56 -9.07 -10.37
N GLN A 80 -7.78 -9.86 -11.09
CA GLN A 80 -7.82 -9.99 -12.54
C GLN A 80 -7.92 -11.47 -12.91
N THR A 81 -8.67 -11.77 -13.97
CA THR A 81 -8.82 -13.12 -14.49
C THR A 81 -8.64 -13.07 -15.98
N LEU A 82 -7.69 -13.83 -16.50
CA LEU A 82 -7.55 -14.09 -17.92
C LEU A 82 -8.48 -15.24 -18.31
N PRO A 83 -9.23 -15.12 -19.43
CA PRO A 83 -10.15 -16.15 -19.88
C PRO A 83 -9.42 -17.45 -20.20
N GLU A 84 -10.16 -18.55 -20.23
CA GLU A 84 -9.63 -19.84 -20.61
C GLU A 84 -9.45 -19.89 -22.14
N GLU A 85 -8.19 -20.05 -22.56
CA GLU A 85 -7.79 -20.22 -23.97
C GLU A 85 -6.75 -21.33 -24.06
N GLN A 86 -6.91 -22.25 -25.00
CA GLN A 86 -5.95 -23.33 -25.20
C GLN A 86 -4.58 -22.74 -25.59
N PHE A 87 -3.55 -22.96 -24.76
CA PHE A 87 -2.19 -22.40 -24.92
C PHE A 87 -2.15 -20.85 -24.97
N GLY A 88 -3.01 -20.20 -24.18
CA GLY A 88 -3.21 -18.74 -24.25
C GLY A 88 -2.09 -17.89 -23.67
N TYR A 89 -1.37 -18.37 -22.63
CA TYR A 89 -0.51 -17.51 -21.81
C TYR A 89 0.82 -18.12 -21.41
N PHE A 90 1.86 -17.30 -21.31
CA PHE A 90 3.15 -17.62 -20.68
C PHE A 90 3.38 -16.83 -19.41
N ASP A 91 3.95 -17.48 -18.38
CA ASP A 91 4.54 -16.77 -17.25
C ASP A 91 5.74 -15.93 -17.73
N THR A 92 5.79 -14.63 -17.45
CA THR A 92 6.90 -13.75 -17.90
C THR A 92 8.19 -13.98 -17.12
N GLN A 93 8.11 -14.64 -15.96
CA GLN A 93 9.25 -15.03 -15.17
C GLN A 93 9.33 -16.56 -15.07
N PRO A 94 10.51 -17.14 -15.35
CA PRO A 94 10.71 -18.57 -15.22
C PRO A 94 10.75 -18.97 -13.73
N HIS A 95 9.72 -19.65 -13.26
CA HIS A 95 9.66 -20.21 -11.92
C HIS A 95 9.46 -21.73 -11.96
N GLY A 96 9.95 -22.44 -10.94
CA GLY A 96 9.80 -23.88 -10.81
C GLY A 96 10.70 -24.68 -11.76
N LEU A 97 10.21 -25.82 -12.24
CA LEU A 97 10.99 -26.78 -13.04
C LEU A 97 11.41 -26.26 -14.42
N TYR A 98 10.76 -25.20 -14.92
CA TYR A 98 10.97 -24.66 -16.26
C TYR A 98 11.89 -23.44 -16.31
N CYS A 99 12.63 -23.17 -15.25
CA CYS A 99 13.57 -22.05 -15.16
C CYS A 99 14.66 -22.03 -16.25
N CYS A 100 15.00 -23.18 -16.78
CA CYS A 100 16.08 -23.37 -17.77
C CYS A 100 15.58 -24.06 -19.05
N GLY A 101 14.28 -24.28 -19.19
CA GLY A 101 13.66 -25.03 -20.27
C GLY A 101 12.64 -24.23 -21.07
N THR A 102 11.90 -24.94 -21.91
CA THR A 102 10.83 -24.39 -22.73
C THR A 102 9.67 -23.93 -21.84
N ALA A 103 9.23 -22.69 -21.99
CA ALA A 103 8.03 -22.19 -21.32
C ALA A 103 6.82 -23.05 -21.69
N ILE A 104 6.03 -23.48 -20.70
CA ILE A 104 4.79 -24.21 -20.95
C ILE A 104 3.64 -23.22 -20.99
N PRO A 105 2.86 -23.19 -22.09
CA PRO A 105 1.68 -22.35 -22.18
C PRO A 105 0.65 -22.66 -21.09
N ARG A 106 -0.06 -21.64 -20.62
CA ARG A 106 -1.14 -21.71 -19.65
C ARG A 106 -2.48 -21.49 -20.34
N ASP A 107 -3.49 -22.26 -19.95
CA ASP A 107 -4.83 -22.11 -20.52
C ASP A 107 -5.65 -21.04 -19.80
N ALA A 108 -5.40 -20.84 -18.52
CA ALA A 108 -6.06 -19.82 -17.71
C ALA A 108 -5.11 -19.24 -16.67
N ALA A 109 -5.31 -17.99 -16.31
CA ALA A 109 -4.56 -17.36 -15.23
C ALA A 109 -5.44 -16.40 -14.42
N THR A 110 -5.15 -16.30 -13.13
CA THR A 110 -5.79 -15.36 -12.21
C THR A 110 -4.73 -14.67 -11.37
N GLY A 111 -5.00 -13.39 -11.03
CA GLY A 111 -4.16 -12.62 -10.15
C GLY A 111 -4.98 -11.89 -9.10
N THR A 112 -4.45 -11.79 -7.88
CA THR A 112 -5.04 -11.00 -6.78
C THR A 112 -3.96 -10.20 -6.10
N LEU A 113 -4.22 -8.91 -5.92
CA LEU A 113 -3.37 -7.99 -5.17
C LEU A 113 -4.13 -7.46 -3.98
N THR A 114 -3.54 -7.58 -2.78
CA THR A 114 -4.11 -7.04 -1.54
C THR A 114 -3.08 -6.19 -0.80
N SER A 115 -3.53 -5.08 -0.21
CA SER A 115 -2.66 -4.19 0.55
C SER A 115 -3.34 -3.66 1.80
N SER A 116 -2.55 -3.26 2.79
CA SER A 116 -3.06 -2.61 4.00
C SER A 116 -2.12 -1.52 4.48
N LEU A 117 -2.70 -0.51 5.13
CA LEU A 117 -2.00 0.63 5.72
C LEU A 117 -2.37 0.77 7.19
N GLN A 118 -1.37 0.89 8.04
CA GLN A 118 -1.53 1.24 9.45
C GLN A 118 -0.51 2.31 9.83
N SER A 119 -0.88 3.25 10.71
CA SER A 119 0.03 4.29 11.16
C SER A 119 -0.32 4.76 12.56
N ALA A 120 0.71 5.02 13.36
CA ALA A 120 0.61 5.66 14.66
C ALA A 120 1.65 6.77 14.79
N GLU A 121 1.25 7.92 15.32
CA GLU A 121 2.14 9.06 15.48
C GLU A 121 1.93 9.81 16.79
N VAL A 122 3.01 10.40 17.27
CA VAL A 122 3.01 11.33 18.40
C VAL A 122 3.68 12.60 17.95
N ASN A 123 2.97 13.73 18.00
CA ASN A 123 3.46 15.03 17.57
C ASN A 123 3.42 16.04 18.70
N ARG A 124 4.42 16.89 18.74
CA ARG A 124 4.39 18.16 19.46
C ARG A 124 3.93 19.24 18.48
N ARG A 125 2.86 19.95 18.82
CA ARG A 125 2.37 21.12 18.10
C ARG A 125 2.84 22.38 18.80
N PHE A 126 3.38 23.31 18.03
CA PHE A 126 3.88 24.57 18.53
C PHE A 126 2.88 25.67 18.20
N PRO A 127 2.49 26.47 19.19
CA PRO A 127 1.65 27.63 18.94
C PRO A 127 2.41 28.66 18.10
N THR A 128 1.71 29.37 17.27
CA THR A 128 2.24 30.52 16.55
C THR A 128 1.25 31.68 16.70
N ASP A 129 1.76 32.91 16.63
CA ASP A 129 0.94 34.12 16.72
C ASP A 129 0.09 34.36 15.45
N GLY A 130 0.10 33.41 14.51
CA GLY A 130 -0.56 33.49 13.21
C GLY A 130 -1.53 32.34 12.94
N ARG A 131 -1.93 32.23 11.65
CA ARG A 131 -2.81 31.16 11.16
C ARG A 131 -2.08 29.85 10.92
N LEU A 132 -0.75 29.86 10.91
CA LEU A 132 0.11 28.72 10.61
C LEU A 132 0.61 28.10 11.93
N GLY A 133 0.30 26.83 12.15
CA GLY A 133 0.85 26.01 13.24
C GLY A 133 1.96 25.10 12.71
N TRP A 134 3.00 24.83 13.53
CA TRP A 134 4.04 23.86 13.22
C TRP A 134 3.91 22.65 14.10
N LEU A 135 4.32 21.51 13.58
CA LEU A 135 4.42 20.29 14.36
C LEU A 135 5.70 19.53 14.02
N MET A 136 6.18 18.79 15.00
CA MET A 136 7.23 17.78 14.83
C MET A 136 6.92 16.57 15.69
N GLY A 137 7.32 15.38 15.24
CA GLY A 137 7.04 14.19 15.99
C GLY A 137 7.67 12.94 15.44
N PHE A 138 7.32 11.84 16.07
CA PHE A 138 7.68 10.49 15.67
C PHE A 138 6.47 9.81 15.07
N ARG A 139 6.69 9.03 13.99
CA ARG A 139 5.64 8.24 13.33
C ARG A 139 6.16 6.85 13.03
N TRP A 140 5.30 5.87 13.23
CA TRP A 140 5.39 4.52 12.70
C TRP A 140 4.35 4.34 11.62
N VAL A 141 4.74 3.70 10.50
CA VAL A 141 3.85 3.33 9.40
C VAL A 141 4.14 1.88 9.02
N GLU A 142 3.09 1.09 8.89
CA GLU A 142 3.15 -0.26 8.36
C GLU A 142 2.42 -0.32 7.01
N TRP A 143 3.11 -0.82 5.99
CA TRP A 143 2.54 -1.13 4.69
C TRP A 143 2.77 -2.60 4.36
N ASN A 144 1.69 -3.37 4.22
CA ASN A 144 1.74 -4.75 3.78
C ASN A 144 1.15 -4.89 2.39
N ASP A 145 1.78 -5.72 1.55
CA ASP A 145 1.37 -5.97 0.18
C ASP A 145 1.47 -7.47 -0.12
N ALA A 146 0.50 -8.04 -0.86
CA ALA A 146 0.51 -9.44 -1.25
C ALA A 146 -0.02 -9.62 -2.68
N LEU A 147 0.80 -10.21 -3.55
CA LEU A 147 0.43 -10.62 -4.91
C LEU A 147 0.32 -12.14 -4.95
N GLY A 148 -0.86 -12.64 -5.28
CA GLY A 148 -1.11 -14.04 -5.59
C GLY A 148 -1.40 -14.20 -7.08
N LEU A 149 -0.68 -15.10 -7.76
CA LEU A 149 -0.94 -15.51 -9.13
C LEU A 149 -1.21 -17.00 -9.16
N ALA A 150 -2.21 -17.43 -9.92
CA ALA A 150 -2.49 -18.83 -10.17
C ALA A 150 -2.70 -19.05 -11.66
N SER A 151 -2.10 -20.10 -12.19
CA SER A 151 -2.28 -20.49 -13.59
C SER A 151 -2.57 -21.97 -13.71
N LEU A 152 -3.39 -22.33 -14.71
CA LEU A 152 -3.78 -23.70 -15.03
C LEU A 152 -3.20 -24.10 -16.39
N THR A 153 -2.69 -25.31 -16.48
CA THR A 153 -2.31 -25.95 -17.74
C THR A 153 -3.09 -27.24 -17.88
N ALA A 154 -3.80 -27.40 -18.99
CA ALA A 154 -4.58 -28.62 -19.29
C ALA A 154 -3.86 -29.56 -20.26
N LEU A 155 -2.66 -29.21 -20.76
CA LEU A 155 -1.89 -30.03 -21.66
C LEU A 155 -1.40 -31.30 -20.97
N GLY A 156 -1.88 -32.48 -21.41
CA GLY A 156 -1.55 -33.76 -20.83
C GLY A 156 -2.26 -34.01 -19.51
N ALA A 157 -1.52 -34.16 -18.42
CA ALA A 157 -2.08 -34.20 -17.08
C ALA A 157 -2.28 -32.78 -16.56
N PRO A 158 -3.50 -32.33 -16.21
CA PRO A 158 -3.74 -31.00 -15.74
C PRO A 158 -2.95 -30.68 -14.46
N PHE A 159 -2.31 -29.51 -14.40
CA PHE A 159 -1.63 -29.04 -13.20
C PHE A 159 -1.82 -27.53 -12.99
N THR A 160 -1.67 -27.10 -11.75
CA THR A 160 -1.73 -25.70 -11.36
C THR A 160 -0.41 -25.21 -10.85
N ASN A 161 -0.08 -23.98 -11.21
CA ASN A 161 1.01 -23.23 -10.63
C ASN A 161 0.44 -22.09 -9.81
N THR A 162 1.06 -21.84 -8.67
CA THR A 162 0.71 -20.73 -7.79
C THR A 162 1.98 -19.97 -7.41
N TYR A 163 2.02 -18.69 -7.64
CA TYR A 163 3.04 -17.79 -7.14
C TYR A 163 2.40 -16.87 -6.09
N LEU A 164 3.06 -16.74 -4.94
CA LEU A 164 2.64 -15.87 -3.86
C LEU A 164 3.82 -15.05 -3.39
N SER A 165 3.75 -13.73 -3.55
CA SER A 165 4.69 -12.78 -2.98
C SER A 165 4.02 -11.98 -1.88
N ARG A 166 4.67 -11.86 -0.73
CA ARG A 166 4.23 -11.04 0.40
C ARG A 166 5.37 -10.13 0.81
N THR A 167 5.04 -8.86 1.03
CA THR A 167 5.97 -7.88 1.56
C THR A 167 5.39 -7.19 2.78
N SER A 168 6.27 -6.88 3.74
CA SER A 168 5.97 -6.06 4.91
C SER A 168 7.01 -4.97 5.01
N ASN A 169 6.56 -3.74 5.22
CA ASN A 169 7.39 -2.56 5.42
C ASN A 169 7.01 -1.93 6.74
N ASP A 170 7.94 -1.93 7.68
CA ASP A 170 7.83 -1.27 8.96
C ASP A 170 8.69 -0.02 8.98
N LEU A 171 8.06 1.15 8.86
CA LEU A 171 8.73 2.45 8.77
C LEU A 171 8.71 3.16 10.12
N TYR A 172 9.86 3.55 10.62
CA TYR A 172 10.04 4.30 11.86
C TYR A 172 10.80 5.58 11.58
N GLY A 173 10.25 6.74 11.92
CA GLY A 173 10.94 7.99 11.60
C GLY A 173 10.42 9.24 12.26
N MET A 174 11.14 10.32 12.01
CA MET A 174 10.78 11.65 12.45
C MET A 174 10.07 12.38 11.32
N GLN A 175 9.09 13.18 11.69
CA GLN A 175 8.35 14.02 10.75
C GLN A 175 8.26 15.46 11.25
N VAL A 176 8.13 16.35 10.30
CA VAL A 176 7.77 17.75 10.51
C VAL A 176 6.52 18.07 9.71
N GLY A 177 5.78 19.07 10.13
CA GLY A 177 4.58 19.46 9.40
C GLY A 177 4.11 20.87 9.79
N ALA A 178 3.11 21.30 9.06
CA ALA A 178 2.42 22.55 9.32
C ALA A 178 0.93 22.36 9.08
N ASP A 179 0.13 23.08 9.85
CA ASP A 179 -1.31 23.19 9.63
C ASP A 179 -1.73 24.66 9.63
N SER A 180 -2.80 24.97 8.94
CA SER A 180 -3.30 26.33 8.81
C SER A 180 -4.80 26.37 8.61
N ILE A 181 -5.43 27.42 9.13
CA ILE A 181 -6.79 27.78 8.76
C ILE A 181 -6.72 28.50 7.40
N LEU A 182 -7.14 27.78 6.34
CA LEU A 182 -7.14 28.30 4.97
C LEU A 182 -8.28 29.27 4.73
N TYR A 183 -9.45 28.99 5.34
CA TYR A 183 -10.65 29.80 5.19
C TYR A 183 -11.53 29.67 6.44
N GLY A 184 -12.24 30.75 6.79
CA GLY A 184 -13.22 30.77 7.89
C GLY A 184 -14.40 31.64 7.54
N LEU A 185 -15.63 31.12 7.76
CA LEU A 185 -16.88 31.83 7.58
C LEU A 185 -17.64 31.92 8.91
N GLY A 186 -17.67 33.11 9.48
CA GLY A 186 -18.29 33.31 10.79
C GLY A 186 -17.56 32.53 11.89
N ARG A 187 -18.37 32.07 12.89
CA ARG A 187 -17.84 31.29 14.02
C ARG A 187 -18.00 29.79 13.84
N SER A 188 -18.86 29.35 12.91
CA SER A 188 -19.29 27.97 12.83
C SER A 188 -18.62 27.14 11.74
N PHE A 189 -17.98 27.76 10.73
CA PHE A 189 -17.37 27.02 9.64
C PHE A 189 -15.92 27.47 9.40
N ARG A 190 -15.02 26.48 9.26
CA ARG A 190 -13.64 26.71 8.88
C ARG A 190 -13.11 25.59 7.98
N VAL A 191 -12.11 25.91 7.18
CA VAL A 191 -11.35 24.97 6.37
C VAL A 191 -9.92 24.95 6.87
N GLU A 192 -9.45 23.79 7.27
CA GLU A 192 -8.08 23.55 7.73
C GLU A 192 -7.30 22.79 6.66
N GLY A 193 -6.03 23.19 6.44
CA GLY A 193 -5.05 22.47 5.65
C GLY A 193 -3.96 21.90 6.56
N ILE A 194 -3.44 20.71 6.25
CA ILE A 194 -2.31 20.10 6.93
C ILE A 194 -1.34 19.52 5.92
N GLY A 195 -0.04 19.68 6.18
CA GLY A 195 1.02 19.01 5.45
C GLY A 195 2.03 18.43 6.41
N LYS A 196 2.45 17.18 6.19
CA LYS A 196 3.49 16.50 6.97
C LYS A 196 4.47 15.82 6.02
N ALA A 197 5.74 15.79 6.38
CA ALA A 197 6.77 15.05 5.66
C ALA A 197 7.84 14.55 6.63
N GLY A 198 8.41 13.37 6.32
CA GLY A 198 9.44 12.79 7.17
C GLY A 198 10.33 11.80 6.44
N ILE A 199 11.48 11.52 7.08
CA ILE A 199 12.42 10.49 6.66
C ILE A 199 12.36 9.37 7.69
N PHE A 200 12.33 8.14 7.18
CA PHE A 200 12.07 6.93 7.94
C PHE A 200 13.16 5.88 7.66
N TYR A 201 13.44 5.07 8.65
CA TYR A 201 14.06 3.77 8.46
C TYR A 201 12.96 2.76 8.16
N ASN A 202 13.07 2.04 7.05
CA ASN A 202 12.16 0.97 6.65
C ASN A 202 12.85 -0.39 6.88
N ASP A 203 12.30 -1.23 7.77
CA ASP A 203 12.60 -2.66 7.86
C ASP A 203 11.69 -3.39 6.86
N ALA A 204 12.20 -3.54 5.63
CA ALA A 204 11.47 -4.16 4.54
C ALA A 204 11.77 -5.67 4.49
N ARG A 205 10.72 -6.47 4.46
CA ARG A 205 10.78 -7.94 4.38
C ARG A 205 9.96 -8.42 3.20
N GLN A 206 10.43 -9.46 2.54
CA GLN A 206 9.68 -10.14 1.51
C GLN A 206 9.76 -11.66 1.67
N THR A 207 8.70 -12.35 1.24
CA THR A 207 8.65 -13.79 1.07
C THR A 207 7.94 -14.10 -0.25
N SER A 208 8.65 -14.77 -1.16
CA SER A 208 8.09 -15.26 -2.41
C SER A 208 8.07 -16.78 -2.40
N ARG A 209 6.96 -17.36 -2.82
CA ARG A 209 6.73 -18.82 -2.88
C ARG A 209 6.13 -19.17 -4.22
N PHE A 210 6.70 -20.19 -4.86
CA PHE A 210 6.14 -20.85 -6.01
C PHE A 210 5.73 -22.29 -5.63
N THR A 211 4.56 -22.72 -6.04
CA THR A 211 4.05 -24.08 -5.83
C THR A 211 3.48 -24.60 -7.13
N THR A 212 3.84 -25.81 -7.51
CA THR A 212 3.27 -26.53 -8.65
C THR A 212 2.70 -27.86 -8.21
N THR A 213 1.62 -28.30 -8.86
CA THR A 213 1.06 -29.65 -8.70
C THR A 213 1.54 -30.59 -9.79
N GLU A 214 2.47 -30.16 -10.66
CA GLU A 214 3.05 -31.00 -11.71
C GLU A 214 3.85 -32.14 -11.13
N GLY A 215 3.66 -33.36 -11.69
CA GLY A 215 4.35 -34.56 -11.25
C GLY A 215 4.09 -34.90 -9.78
N ALA A 216 5.15 -34.94 -8.97
CA ALA A 216 5.09 -35.20 -7.53
C ALA A 216 4.71 -33.92 -6.72
N GLY A 217 4.54 -32.79 -7.41
CA GLY A 217 4.35 -31.49 -6.77
C GLY A 217 5.66 -30.92 -6.17
N GLN A 218 5.82 -29.62 -6.23
CA GLN A 218 7.00 -28.94 -5.67
C GLN A 218 6.63 -27.58 -5.07
N THR A 219 7.34 -27.19 -4.02
CA THR A 219 7.27 -25.86 -3.44
C THR A 219 8.66 -25.28 -3.27
N LEU A 220 8.87 -24.08 -3.82
CA LEU A 220 10.08 -23.29 -3.71
C LEU A 220 9.76 -21.99 -2.99
N ALA A 221 10.64 -21.52 -2.12
CA ALA A 221 10.43 -20.27 -1.40
C ALA A 221 11.75 -19.54 -1.14
N VAL A 222 11.68 -18.21 -1.13
CA VAL A 222 12.76 -17.33 -0.72
C VAL A 222 12.20 -16.27 0.24
N SER A 223 12.96 -15.96 1.28
CA SER A 223 12.66 -14.87 2.22
C SER A 223 13.91 -14.03 2.39
N THR A 224 13.75 -12.73 2.22
CA THR A 224 14.85 -11.76 2.40
C THR A 224 14.34 -10.52 3.11
N SER A 225 15.26 -9.79 3.75
CA SER A 225 14.97 -8.50 4.39
C SER A 225 16.08 -7.52 4.14
N VAL A 226 15.74 -6.24 4.15
CA VAL A 226 16.68 -5.14 4.01
C VAL A 226 16.21 -3.92 4.78
N GLY A 227 17.15 -3.23 5.44
CA GLY A 227 16.90 -1.93 6.06
C GLY A 227 17.33 -0.81 5.13
N GLN A 228 16.46 0.18 4.93
CA GLN A 228 16.79 1.34 4.08
C GLN A 228 16.07 2.61 4.49
N ALA A 229 16.48 3.74 3.88
CA ALA A 229 15.78 5.00 4.01
C ALA A 229 14.47 4.99 3.20
N ALA A 230 13.41 5.53 3.78
CA ALA A 230 12.10 5.70 3.17
C ALA A 230 11.57 7.12 3.42
N PHE A 231 10.58 7.51 2.64
CA PHE A 231 9.89 8.79 2.75
C PHE A 231 8.41 8.59 3.01
N VAL A 232 7.83 9.41 3.90
CA VAL A 232 6.38 9.49 4.09
C VAL A 232 5.96 10.94 4.04
N GLY A 233 4.98 11.24 3.17
CA GLY A 233 4.32 12.54 3.05
C GLY A 233 2.82 12.41 3.29
N GLU A 234 2.20 13.44 3.87
CA GLU A 234 0.75 13.55 4.06
C GLU A 234 0.31 14.98 3.76
N LEU A 235 -0.73 15.10 2.93
CA LEU A 235 -1.43 16.36 2.69
C LEU A 235 -2.91 16.17 2.97
N GLY A 236 -3.56 17.16 3.57
CA GLY A 236 -4.99 17.08 3.86
C GLY A 236 -5.65 18.43 3.86
N VAL A 237 -6.91 18.46 3.44
CA VAL A 237 -7.81 19.61 3.56
C VAL A 237 -9.10 19.13 4.21
N THR A 238 -9.58 19.85 5.23
CA THR A 238 -10.75 19.45 6.01
C THR A 238 -11.66 20.65 6.26
N GLY A 239 -12.91 20.57 5.83
CA GLY A 239 -13.99 21.46 6.25
C GLY A 239 -14.52 21.00 7.60
N ILE A 240 -14.71 21.93 8.52
CA ILE A 240 -15.18 21.70 9.88
C ILE A 240 -16.36 22.62 10.14
N TYR A 241 -17.48 22.03 10.59
CA TYR A 241 -18.67 22.75 10.96
C TYR A 241 -18.99 22.52 12.44
N ASP A 242 -18.95 23.58 13.24
CA ASP A 242 -19.23 23.54 14.66
C ASP A 242 -20.77 23.51 14.88
N ILE A 243 -21.29 22.35 15.36
CA ILE A 243 -22.72 22.17 15.72
C ILE A 243 -22.98 22.86 17.05
N THR A 244 -22.04 22.70 17.99
CA THR A 244 -22.04 23.34 19.31
C THR A 244 -20.62 23.82 19.62
N ASP A 245 -20.42 24.53 20.72
CA ASP A 245 -19.08 24.91 21.18
C ASP A 245 -18.17 23.72 21.48
N ARG A 246 -18.73 22.51 21.62
CA ARG A 246 -17.99 21.29 21.99
C ARG A 246 -17.98 20.22 20.92
N ILE A 247 -18.87 20.26 19.93
CA ILE A 247 -19.04 19.19 18.94
C ILE A 247 -19.02 19.79 17.54
N SER A 248 -18.19 19.23 16.67
CA SER A 248 -18.08 19.61 15.27
C SER A 248 -18.18 18.39 14.36
N ILE A 249 -18.73 18.58 13.16
CA ILE A 249 -18.66 17.63 12.04
C ILE A 249 -17.45 17.98 11.19
N ARG A 250 -16.80 16.95 10.64
CA ARG A 250 -15.60 17.08 9.81
C ARG A 250 -15.81 16.33 8.51
N ALA A 251 -15.43 16.96 7.40
CA ALA A 251 -15.35 16.31 6.09
C ALA A 251 -14.08 16.77 5.38
N GLY A 252 -13.29 15.85 4.89
CA GLY A 252 -11.99 16.17 4.31
C GLY A 252 -11.54 15.25 3.21
N TYR A 253 -10.40 15.61 2.63
CA TYR A 253 -9.65 14.83 1.66
C TYR A 253 -8.20 14.76 2.11
N ALA A 254 -7.62 13.56 2.01
CA ALA A 254 -6.24 13.32 2.40
C ALA A 254 -5.49 12.56 1.31
N ILE A 255 -4.20 12.85 1.19
CA ILE A 255 -3.25 12.18 0.31
C ILE A 255 -2.06 11.75 1.16
N PHE A 256 -1.70 10.47 1.07
CA PHE A 256 -0.51 9.88 1.68
C PHE A 256 0.43 9.42 0.56
N TRP A 257 1.69 9.76 0.65
CA TRP A 257 2.73 9.30 -0.26
C TRP A 257 3.79 8.56 0.52
N LEU A 258 4.02 7.30 0.19
CA LEU A 258 5.04 6.43 0.77
C LEU A 258 6.02 6.03 -0.33
N GLY A 259 7.30 6.23 -0.10
CA GLY A 259 8.39 5.88 -1.03
C GLY A 259 9.49 5.09 -0.34
N GLY A 260 10.21 4.26 -1.09
CA GLY A 260 11.21 3.35 -0.54
C GLY A 260 10.61 2.09 0.06
N LEU A 261 9.56 1.53 -0.58
CA LEU A 261 8.83 0.36 -0.13
C LEU A 261 9.20 -0.90 -0.93
N ALA A 262 9.20 -2.04 -0.26
CA ALA A 262 9.09 -3.33 -0.92
C ALA A 262 7.62 -3.57 -1.27
N LEU A 263 7.29 -3.62 -2.57
CA LEU A 263 5.95 -3.92 -3.06
C LEU A 263 5.93 -5.33 -3.67
N ALA A 264 4.87 -6.09 -3.43
CA ALA A 264 4.80 -7.50 -3.83
C ALA A 264 4.92 -7.71 -5.36
N PRO A 265 4.33 -6.87 -6.25
CA PRO A 265 4.55 -7.00 -7.68
C PRO A 265 6.00 -6.83 -8.10
N ALA A 266 6.74 -5.91 -7.47
CA ALA A 266 8.15 -5.67 -7.78
C ALA A 266 9.07 -6.84 -7.40
N GLN A 267 8.63 -7.72 -6.49
CA GLN A 267 9.38 -8.92 -6.12
C GLN A 267 9.23 -10.04 -7.14
N TYR A 268 8.19 -10.03 -7.99
CA TYR A 268 7.96 -11.04 -9.01
C TYR A 268 9.13 -11.11 -10.01
N GLY A 269 9.58 -9.98 -10.51
CA GLY A 269 10.74 -9.90 -11.41
C GLY A 269 12.11 -9.96 -10.72
N SER A 270 12.17 -9.80 -9.39
CA SER A 270 13.43 -9.74 -8.64
C SER A 270 13.85 -11.08 -8.04
N ASN A 271 12.95 -12.07 -7.97
CA ASN A 271 13.17 -13.36 -7.33
C ASN A 271 13.06 -14.49 -8.34
N MET A 272 14.13 -15.26 -8.51
CA MET A 272 14.16 -16.45 -9.35
C MET A 272 14.04 -17.70 -8.47
N LEU A 273 12.92 -18.42 -8.59
CA LEU A 273 12.62 -19.63 -7.84
C LEU A 273 12.82 -20.87 -8.73
N CYS A 274 14.08 -21.30 -8.86
CA CYS A 274 14.51 -22.39 -9.74
C CYS A 274 15.18 -23.52 -8.96
N PRO A 275 14.83 -24.80 -9.16
CA PRO A 275 15.45 -25.93 -8.47
C PRO A 275 16.90 -26.15 -8.83
N GLU A 276 17.29 -25.86 -10.08
CA GLU A 276 18.62 -26.16 -10.63
C GLU A 276 19.63 -25.02 -10.43
N ASN A 277 19.17 -23.83 -10.07
CA ASN A 277 20.01 -22.69 -9.72
C ASN A 277 19.84 -22.36 -8.24
N PRO A 278 20.87 -21.86 -7.56
CA PRO A 278 20.69 -21.35 -6.22
C PRO A 278 19.58 -20.30 -6.28
N ILE A 279 18.55 -20.47 -5.42
CA ILE A 279 17.45 -19.53 -5.30
C ILE A 279 18.05 -18.15 -5.13
N GLN A 280 17.91 -17.31 -6.16
CA GLN A 280 18.39 -15.94 -6.13
C GLN A 280 17.19 -15.07 -5.79
N GLY A 281 17.33 -14.28 -4.74
CA GLY A 281 16.30 -13.35 -4.34
C GLY A 281 16.90 -12.20 -3.56
N GLY A 282 16.34 -11.04 -3.76
CA GLY A 282 16.62 -9.82 -3.02
C GLY A 282 15.33 -9.13 -2.67
N THR A 283 15.38 -8.18 -1.77
CA THR A 283 14.23 -7.32 -1.50
C THR A 283 14.34 -6.07 -2.35
N ASN A 284 13.50 -5.96 -3.39
CA ASN A 284 13.39 -4.74 -4.20
C ASN A 284 12.54 -3.71 -3.43
N THR A 285 13.14 -2.59 -3.10
CA THR A 285 12.54 -1.54 -2.25
C THR A 285 12.41 -0.21 -3.00
N ALA A 286 12.52 -0.20 -4.32
CA ALA A 286 12.33 1.00 -5.14
C ALA A 286 10.86 1.42 -5.30
N GLY A 287 9.93 0.73 -4.63
CA GLY A 287 8.50 0.96 -4.75
C GLY A 287 8.01 2.25 -4.09
N SER A 288 6.94 2.79 -4.64
CA SER A 288 6.20 3.90 -4.05
C SER A 288 4.68 3.71 -4.20
N VAL A 289 3.93 4.22 -3.23
CA VAL A 289 2.48 4.14 -3.19
C VAL A 289 1.91 5.51 -2.86
N VAL A 290 0.86 5.90 -3.57
CA VAL A 290 -0.01 7.02 -3.22
C VAL A 290 -1.35 6.47 -2.79
N VAL A 291 -1.78 6.84 -1.59
CA VAL A 291 -3.10 6.51 -1.04
C VAL A 291 -3.84 7.82 -0.82
N GLN A 292 -5.06 7.93 -1.32
CA GLN A 292 -5.81 9.18 -1.23
C GLN A 292 -7.30 8.91 -1.05
N GLY A 293 -8.03 9.88 -0.51
CA GLY A 293 -9.48 9.75 -0.42
C GLY A 293 -10.13 10.64 0.61
N LEU A 294 -11.39 10.32 0.88
CA LEU A 294 -12.28 11.10 1.73
C LEU A 294 -12.14 10.70 3.20
N SER A 295 -12.42 11.64 4.07
CA SER A 295 -12.64 11.43 5.50
C SER A 295 -13.93 12.10 5.95
N LEU A 296 -14.70 11.41 6.80
CA LEU A 296 -15.90 11.94 7.45
C LEU A 296 -15.81 11.62 8.93
N GLY A 297 -16.06 12.59 9.79
CA GLY A 297 -15.92 12.35 11.22
C GLY A 297 -16.50 13.43 12.12
N LEU A 298 -16.20 13.24 13.40
CA LEU A 298 -16.62 14.10 14.49
C LEU A 298 -15.39 14.60 15.27
N GLU A 299 -15.51 15.78 15.82
CA GLU A 299 -14.56 16.35 16.77
C GLU A 299 -15.30 16.74 18.05
N GLY A 300 -14.75 16.34 19.18
CA GLY A 300 -15.24 16.70 20.52
C GLY A 300 -14.17 17.45 21.31
N ARG A 301 -14.59 18.45 22.11
CA ARG A 301 -13.71 19.29 22.95
C ARG A 301 -14.23 19.31 24.39
N TRP A 302 -13.34 19.08 25.39
CA TRP A 302 -13.70 19.05 26.83
C TRP A 302 -12.55 19.45 27.74
#